data_1a346987f43881fa0baa9b366107e591
#
_entry.id   1a346987f43881fa0baa9b366107e591
#
_cell.length_a   1.000
_cell.length_b   1.000
_cell.length_c   1.000
_cell.angle_alpha   90.00
_cell.angle_beta   90.00
_cell.angle_gamma   90.00
#
_symmetry.space_group_name_H-M   'P 1'
#
loop_
_entity.id
_entity.type
_entity.pdbx_description
1 polymer ?
#
loop_
_entity_poly.entity_id
_entity_poly.type
_entity_poly.pdbx_seq_one_letter_code
_entity_poly.pdbx_strand_id
1 'polypeptide(L)'
;MIAISAAFVLGIAALVAGLQAHATPQTQTLFGTLDTQPATVAAEAGSSDVSMAMLEYNWASFEPSPGVFSASYLATMKSELAAYQAAGMKVTLGLGLQNPPSWVLALSNGTYIDQTGAHSTEANFVFSAPVRQAAAAYLKQVAAYIPLSNFYAIRLTSGGDGEMLYPGGNTYWAFDHAALTGQGLAAGMTPNPDPKWTPGTPGLTKAQIDAWVHWYVGGLDNVTNWQMQTLSGLGFNGYYETVTPGSGTRPDSLTQTEQQNLSNDGTTGVGAVWNLYYAMLPTKTNVIAYISSVADNSGGNDGCQPADATTPLTSASMDSWSATRWISAIAHQNGLAVGGENPGYGIPASIDSFYTNTSTTGMMATAMAQAESCGFQVFYWAHDIHLWDGTLPFALYANSIAPYAAAPKNLAQGGTVASSSAFQGYPAANAIDNNVNTYWQAAASTGTLTLHLSQAATVDRVVLELPQSWGARNQTIEVDGSANGTTWTTLAPAAAYTFSAGSNAIAIPVPAGTQDYLRLDISGNTSQGAPQIAEFQVYDN
;
A
#
# COMPACT_ATOMS: atom_id res chain seq x y z
N MET A 1 75.63 14.08 -40.56
CA MET A 1 74.86 14.27 -39.32
C MET A 1 73.44 13.88 -39.67
N ILE A 2 73.08 12.70 -39.20
CA ILE A 2 71.81 12.04 -39.47
C ILE A 2 70.91 12.31 -38.26
N ALA A 3 69.77 12.98 -38.49
CA ALA A 3 68.76 13.20 -37.48
C ALA A 3 67.70 12.07 -37.55
N ILE A 4 67.55 11.27 -36.50
CA ILE A 4 66.55 10.24 -36.39
C ILE A 4 65.32 10.84 -35.71
N SER A 5 64.21 10.90 -36.43
CA SER A 5 62.89 11.26 -35.87
C SER A 5 62.19 10.00 -35.33
N ALA A 6 61.99 9.95 -34.03
CA ALA A 6 61.20 8.94 -33.38
C ALA A 6 59.69 9.35 -33.39
N ALA A 7 58.87 8.59 -34.07
CA ALA A 7 57.43 8.72 -34.01
C ALA A 7 56.88 8.00 -32.79
N PHE A 8 56.25 8.75 -31.87
CA PHE A 8 55.49 8.21 -30.74
C PHE A 8 54.06 7.83 -31.25
N VAL A 9 53.77 6.57 -31.26
CA VAL A 9 52.41 6.06 -31.47
C VAL A 9 51.73 6.00 -30.10
N LEU A 10 50.81 6.93 -29.81
CA LEU A 10 49.90 6.82 -28.66
C LEU A 10 48.78 5.83 -29.01
N GLY A 11 48.83 4.65 -28.42
CA GLY A 11 47.73 3.70 -28.40
C GLY A 11 46.67 4.18 -27.40
N ILE A 12 45.51 4.59 -27.87
CA ILE A 12 44.32 4.83 -27.05
C ILE A 12 43.71 3.46 -26.76
N ALA A 13 43.96 2.92 -25.56
CA ALA A 13 43.22 1.79 -25.04
C ALA A 13 41.85 2.32 -24.60
N ALA A 14 40.80 2.04 -25.37
CA ALA A 14 39.41 2.24 -24.97
C ALA A 14 39.11 1.27 -23.83
N LEU A 15 39.03 1.76 -22.61
CA LEU A 15 38.49 1.03 -21.47
C LEU A 15 36.98 0.91 -21.72
N VAL A 16 36.52 -0.23 -22.22
CA VAL A 16 35.12 -0.63 -22.18
C VAL A 16 34.88 -1.04 -20.72
N ALA A 17 34.46 -0.09 -19.89
CA ALA A 17 33.85 -0.41 -18.61
C ALA A 17 32.53 -1.10 -18.90
N GLY A 18 32.51 -2.43 -18.83
CA GLY A 18 31.29 -3.21 -18.81
C GLY A 18 30.48 -2.73 -17.60
N LEU A 19 29.38 -2.05 -17.86
CA LEU A 19 28.31 -1.88 -16.89
C LEU A 19 27.80 -3.29 -16.57
N GLN A 20 28.37 -3.90 -15.53
CA GLN A 20 27.67 -4.98 -14.85
C GLN A 20 26.40 -4.34 -14.30
N ALA A 21 25.27 -4.67 -14.91
CA ALA A 21 24.00 -4.47 -14.27
C ALA A 21 24.10 -5.16 -12.90
N HIS A 22 24.28 -4.38 -11.86
CA HIS A 22 24.07 -4.86 -10.52
C HIS A 22 22.60 -5.24 -10.50
N ALA A 23 22.32 -6.55 -10.43
CA ALA A 23 21.01 -7.00 -10.00
C ALA A 23 20.79 -6.29 -8.65
N THR A 24 19.88 -5.33 -8.61
CA THR A 24 19.38 -4.77 -7.36
C THR A 24 19.03 -5.98 -6.50
N PRO A 25 19.43 -6.03 -5.22
CA PRO A 25 18.97 -7.08 -4.34
C PRO A 25 17.46 -7.10 -4.48
N GLN A 26 16.88 -8.24 -4.80
CA GLN A 26 15.43 -8.42 -4.91
C GLN A 26 14.89 -8.05 -3.53
N THR A 27 14.33 -6.85 -3.41
CA THR A 27 13.68 -6.42 -2.18
C THR A 27 12.47 -7.33 -2.03
N GLN A 28 12.46 -8.11 -0.96
CA GLN A 28 11.31 -8.95 -0.65
C GLN A 28 10.08 -8.05 -0.56
N THR A 29 8.99 -8.46 -1.19
CA THR A 29 7.74 -7.69 -1.21
C THR A 29 7.10 -7.67 0.18
N LEU A 30 6.66 -6.50 0.63
CA LEU A 30 5.82 -6.35 1.81
C LEU A 30 4.36 -6.58 1.40
N PHE A 31 3.69 -7.54 2.01
CA PHE A 31 2.31 -7.89 1.70
C PHE A 31 1.35 -7.41 2.78
N GLY A 32 0.16 -6.97 2.36
CA GLY A 32 -0.90 -6.50 3.22
C GLY A 32 -2.29 -6.75 2.66
N THR A 33 -3.28 -6.27 3.39
CA THR A 33 -4.68 -6.20 2.99
C THR A 33 -5.09 -4.74 2.87
N LEU A 34 -5.95 -4.41 1.90
CA LEU A 34 -6.32 -3.03 1.61
C LEU A 34 -7.34 -2.48 2.60
N ASP A 35 -8.33 -3.29 2.97
CA ASP A 35 -9.41 -2.94 3.90
C ASP A 35 -9.16 -3.54 5.30
N THR A 36 -7.91 -3.56 5.75
CA THR A 36 -7.48 -4.18 7.02
C THR A 36 -8.43 -3.84 8.17
N GLN A 37 -8.85 -4.86 8.92
CA GLN A 37 -9.78 -4.69 10.03
C GLN A 37 -9.12 -4.98 11.38
N PRO A 38 -9.41 -4.20 12.45
CA PRO A 38 -8.93 -4.52 13.80
C PRO A 38 -9.31 -5.93 14.29
N ALA A 39 -10.40 -6.48 13.76
CA ALA A 39 -10.88 -7.81 14.14
C ALA A 39 -10.05 -8.96 13.54
N THR A 40 -9.39 -8.74 12.40
CA THR A 40 -8.65 -9.76 11.63
C THR A 40 -7.14 -9.56 11.65
N VAL A 41 -6.67 -8.33 11.93
CA VAL A 41 -5.27 -7.95 11.82
C VAL A 41 -4.31 -8.86 12.60
N ALA A 42 -4.71 -9.34 13.77
CA ALA A 42 -3.86 -10.25 14.56
C ALA A 42 -3.73 -11.64 13.89
N ALA A 43 -4.79 -12.15 13.25
CA ALA A 43 -4.73 -13.39 12.49
C ALA A 43 -3.91 -13.22 11.20
N GLU A 44 -3.99 -12.06 10.56
CA GLU A 44 -3.16 -11.71 9.40
C GLU A 44 -1.68 -11.68 9.78
N ALA A 45 -1.34 -10.98 10.86
CA ALA A 45 0.01 -10.93 11.41
C ALA A 45 0.55 -12.31 11.84
N GLY A 46 -0.32 -13.16 12.36
CA GLY A 46 0.01 -14.53 12.78
C GLY A 46 0.44 -15.44 11.62
N SER A 47 0.02 -15.13 10.39
CA SER A 47 0.51 -15.85 9.21
C SER A 47 2.00 -15.61 8.92
N SER A 48 2.61 -14.61 9.56
CA SER A 48 3.98 -14.12 9.42
C SER A 48 4.36 -13.52 8.05
N ASP A 49 3.51 -13.66 7.05
CA ASP A 49 3.78 -13.19 5.69
C ASP A 49 3.04 -11.89 5.35
N VAL A 50 2.00 -11.58 6.12
CA VAL A 50 1.28 -10.30 6.05
C VAL A 50 1.87 -9.33 7.06
N SER A 51 2.50 -8.27 6.58
CA SER A 51 3.25 -7.30 7.38
C SER A 51 2.82 -5.85 7.18
N MET A 52 1.82 -5.63 6.34
CA MET A 52 1.29 -4.32 6.01
C MET A 52 -0.20 -4.23 6.33
N ALA A 53 -0.63 -3.05 6.76
CA ALA A 53 -2.04 -2.71 6.94
C ALA A 53 -2.32 -1.34 6.32
N MET A 54 -3.56 -1.07 5.93
CA MET A 54 -3.98 0.24 5.49
C MET A 54 -4.95 0.87 6.48
N LEU A 55 -4.69 2.13 6.85
CA LEU A 55 -5.58 2.98 7.61
C LEU A 55 -6.13 4.07 6.69
N GLU A 56 -7.41 4.03 6.39
CA GLU A 56 -8.05 5.00 5.49
C GLU A 56 -8.77 6.08 6.29
N TYR A 57 -8.39 7.37 6.11
CA TYR A 57 -9.15 8.49 6.62
C TYR A 57 -10.31 8.87 5.68
N ASN A 58 -11.32 9.52 6.24
CA ASN A 58 -12.40 10.15 5.47
C ASN A 58 -12.50 11.60 5.93
N TRP A 59 -12.16 12.55 5.05
CA TRP A 59 -12.11 13.97 5.38
C TRP A 59 -13.47 14.49 5.86
N ALA A 60 -14.57 14.16 5.15
CA ALA A 60 -15.90 14.60 5.53
C ALA A 60 -16.34 14.08 6.91
N SER A 61 -15.92 12.87 7.29
CA SER A 61 -16.20 12.30 8.61
C SER A 61 -15.36 12.92 9.70
N PHE A 62 -14.11 13.27 9.41
CA PHE A 62 -13.20 13.89 10.38
C PHE A 62 -13.47 15.39 10.57
N GLU A 63 -13.72 16.14 9.49
CA GLU A 63 -13.98 17.58 9.49
C GLU A 63 -15.31 17.91 8.79
N PRO A 64 -16.47 17.59 9.40
CA PRO A 64 -17.78 17.77 8.78
C PRO A 64 -18.14 19.24 8.52
N SER A 65 -17.50 20.18 9.23
CA SER A 65 -17.63 21.63 9.03
C SER A 65 -16.26 22.30 9.20
N PRO A 66 -16.02 23.47 8.60
CA PRO A 66 -14.72 24.13 8.65
C PRO A 66 -14.19 24.30 10.07
N GLY A 67 -13.05 23.68 10.39
CA GLY A 67 -12.40 23.74 11.70
C GLY A 67 -13.10 22.96 12.82
N VAL A 68 -14.14 22.18 12.51
CA VAL A 68 -14.86 21.34 13.49
C VAL A 68 -14.47 19.89 13.27
N PHE A 69 -13.71 19.33 14.20
CA PHE A 69 -13.16 17.97 14.11
C PHE A 69 -13.91 16.99 15.00
N SER A 70 -14.25 15.83 14.46
CA SER A 70 -14.97 14.77 15.16
C SER A 70 -14.04 14.01 16.12
N ALA A 71 -14.24 14.22 17.43
CA ALA A 71 -13.48 13.51 18.46
C ALA A 71 -13.76 11.99 18.47
N SER A 72 -15.00 11.58 18.16
CA SER A 72 -15.36 10.17 18.08
C SER A 72 -14.68 9.48 16.89
N TYR A 73 -14.69 10.12 15.72
CA TYR A 73 -13.99 9.61 14.54
C TYR A 73 -12.49 9.46 14.80
N LEU A 74 -11.87 10.49 15.41
CA LEU A 74 -10.46 10.46 15.79
C LEU A 74 -10.15 9.32 16.78
N ALA A 75 -11.03 9.06 17.75
CA ALA A 75 -10.84 7.96 18.69
C ALA A 75 -10.87 6.60 17.98
N THR A 76 -11.76 6.41 17.00
CA THR A 76 -11.80 5.21 16.15
C THR A 76 -10.49 5.04 15.39
N MET A 77 -10.03 6.05 14.66
CA MET A 77 -8.78 5.99 13.89
C MET A 77 -7.55 5.68 14.75
N LYS A 78 -7.48 6.27 15.96
CA LYS A 78 -6.41 5.96 16.91
C LYS A 78 -6.48 4.52 17.42
N SER A 79 -7.66 4.00 17.65
CA SER A 79 -7.87 2.62 18.09
C SER A 79 -7.47 1.61 17.01
N GLU A 80 -7.84 1.87 15.76
CA GLU A 80 -7.46 1.04 14.62
C GLU A 80 -5.95 1.04 14.40
N LEU A 81 -5.32 2.23 14.37
CA LEU A 81 -3.87 2.34 14.26
C LEU A 81 -3.16 1.59 15.39
N ALA A 82 -3.64 1.72 16.62
CA ALA A 82 -3.06 1.02 17.76
C ALA A 82 -3.19 -0.51 17.61
N ALA A 83 -4.30 -1.02 17.07
CA ALA A 83 -4.48 -2.45 16.81
C ALA A 83 -3.49 -2.94 15.74
N TYR A 84 -3.31 -2.17 14.65
CA TYR A 84 -2.37 -2.54 13.58
C TYR A 84 -0.91 -2.51 14.08
N GLN A 85 -0.54 -1.50 14.84
CA GLN A 85 0.79 -1.40 15.46
C GLN A 85 1.02 -2.52 16.49
N ALA A 86 0.01 -2.84 17.31
CA ALA A 86 0.09 -3.95 18.25
C ALA A 86 0.29 -5.30 17.53
N ALA A 87 -0.30 -5.45 16.36
CA ALA A 87 -0.07 -6.59 15.48
C ALA A 87 1.32 -6.56 14.79
N GLY A 88 2.10 -5.48 14.95
CA GLY A 88 3.41 -5.27 14.31
C GLY A 88 3.33 -4.97 12.83
N MET A 89 2.17 -4.51 12.34
CA MET A 89 2.03 -4.12 10.95
C MET A 89 2.70 -2.77 10.68
N LYS A 90 3.38 -2.66 9.55
CA LYS A 90 3.68 -1.38 8.95
C LYS A 90 2.39 -0.82 8.35
N VAL A 91 2.11 0.46 8.55
CA VAL A 91 0.82 1.02 8.17
C VAL A 91 0.98 2.04 7.04
N THR A 92 0.21 1.88 5.96
CA THR A 92 0.01 2.92 4.96
C THR A 92 -1.20 3.77 5.34
N LEU A 93 -1.08 5.08 5.18
CA LEU A 93 -2.14 6.05 5.44
C LEU A 93 -2.81 6.48 4.14
N GLY A 94 -4.10 6.23 4.01
CA GLY A 94 -4.97 6.90 3.05
C GLY A 94 -5.44 8.25 3.60
N LEU A 95 -5.23 9.32 2.84
CA LEU A 95 -5.49 10.67 3.31
C LEU A 95 -6.98 11.05 3.37
N GLY A 96 -7.84 10.28 2.70
CA GLY A 96 -9.28 10.56 2.64
C GLY A 96 -9.66 11.81 1.84
N LEU A 97 -8.75 12.36 1.05
CA LEU A 97 -9.00 13.57 0.24
C LEU A 97 -10.03 13.34 -0.86
N GLN A 98 -10.21 12.09 -1.30
CA GLN A 98 -11.26 11.68 -2.23
C GLN A 98 -12.67 11.78 -1.64
N ASN A 99 -12.79 11.94 -0.33
CA ASN A 99 -14.05 12.12 0.41
C ASN A 99 -14.16 13.53 1.01
N PRO A 100 -14.14 14.61 0.20
CA PRO A 100 -14.17 15.97 0.70
C PRO A 100 -15.54 16.28 1.31
N PRO A 101 -15.60 17.06 2.40
CA PRO A 101 -16.87 17.53 2.92
C PRO A 101 -17.52 18.55 1.96
N SER A 102 -18.85 18.64 1.98
CA SER A 102 -19.62 19.48 1.06
C SER A 102 -19.23 20.96 1.10
N TRP A 103 -18.74 21.47 2.24
CA TRP A 103 -18.27 22.83 2.35
C TRP A 103 -17.01 23.12 1.54
N VAL A 104 -16.15 22.11 1.29
CA VAL A 104 -14.98 22.19 0.39
C VAL A 104 -15.43 22.32 -1.06
N LEU A 105 -16.40 21.51 -1.48
CA LEU A 105 -16.96 21.57 -2.82
C LEU A 105 -17.66 22.91 -3.11
N ALA A 106 -18.15 23.60 -2.06
CA ALA A 106 -18.77 24.92 -2.15
C ALA A 106 -17.78 26.10 -2.18
N LEU A 107 -16.48 25.85 -2.05
CA LEU A 107 -15.44 26.88 -2.17
C LEU A 107 -15.39 27.46 -3.58
N SER A 108 -14.77 28.63 -3.76
CA SER A 108 -14.49 29.19 -5.08
C SER A 108 -13.62 28.23 -5.90
N ASN A 109 -14.09 27.85 -7.10
CA ASN A 109 -13.54 26.79 -7.93
C ASN A 109 -13.42 25.44 -7.18
N GLY A 110 -14.37 25.16 -6.26
CA GLY A 110 -14.33 23.98 -5.38
C GLY A 110 -14.44 22.66 -6.11
N THR A 111 -15.09 22.64 -7.28
CA THR A 111 -15.21 21.49 -8.17
C THR A 111 -14.55 21.78 -9.52
N TYR A 112 -14.16 20.75 -10.24
CA TYR A 112 -13.71 20.88 -11.63
C TYR A 112 -14.88 21.27 -12.54
N ILE A 113 -14.58 21.96 -13.65
CA ILE A 113 -15.53 22.26 -14.72
C ILE A 113 -14.93 21.75 -16.02
N ASP A 114 -15.72 21.00 -16.79
CA ASP A 114 -15.30 20.46 -18.08
C ASP A 114 -15.52 21.45 -19.23
N GLN A 115 -15.09 21.06 -20.44
CA GLN A 115 -15.23 21.89 -21.64
C GLN A 115 -16.69 22.15 -22.06
N THR A 116 -17.66 21.46 -21.50
CA THR A 116 -19.11 21.68 -21.76
C THR A 116 -19.74 22.60 -20.72
N GLY A 117 -19.01 22.94 -19.65
CA GLY A 117 -19.49 23.71 -18.51
C GLY A 117 -20.14 22.85 -17.41
N ALA A 118 -20.02 21.52 -17.50
CA ALA A 118 -20.51 20.64 -16.44
C ALA A 118 -19.54 20.63 -15.23
N HIS A 119 -20.13 20.60 -14.02
CA HIS A 119 -19.38 20.51 -12.78
C HIS A 119 -19.15 19.05 -12.37
N SER A 120 -17.97 18.75 -11.85
CA SER A 120 -17.70 17.48 -11.22
C SER A 120 -18.31 17.40 -9.81
N THR A 121 -18.35 16.19 -9.25
CA THR A 121 -18.66 15.94 -7.82
C THR A 121 -17.40 15.89 -6.96
N GLU A 122 -16.24 16.09 -7.53
CA GLU A 122 -14.92 15.96 -6.89
C GLU A 122 -14.30 17.32 -6.59
N ALA A 123 -13.46 17.38 -5.57
CA ALA A 123 -12.74 18.59 -5.20
C ALA A 123 -11.62 18.91 -6.19
N ASN A 124 -11.55 20.17 -6.63
CA ASN A 124 -10.59 20.65 -7.61
C ASN A 124 -9.22 20.88 -6.98
N PHE A 125 -8.45 19.81 -6.78
CA PHE A 125 -7.09 19.89 -6.24
C PHE A 125 -6.08 20.48 -7.23
N VAL A 126 -6.33 20.39 -8.52
CA VAL A 126 -5.37 20.85 -9.53
C VAL A 126 -5.36 22.36 -9.64
N PHE A 127 -6.52 22.99 -9.80
CA PHE A 127 -6.59 24.41 -10.16
C PHE A 127 -6.99 25.31 -8.99
N SER A 128 -7.64 24.80 -7.94
CA SER A 128 -8.19 25.65 -6.88
C SER A 128 -7.23 25.86 -5.71
N ALA A 129 -6.70 27.07 -5.54
CA ALA A 129 -5.95 27.45 -4.35
C ALA A 129 -6.78 27.35 -3.05
N PRO A 130 -8.08 27.76 -3.00
CA PRO A 130 -8.91 27.58 -1.81
C PRO A 130 -9.07 26.11 -1.39
N VAL A 131 -9.23 25.18 -2.34
CA VAL A 131 -9.33 23.73 -2.03
C VAL A 131 -8.01 23.24 -1.42
N ARG A 132 -6.85 23.57 -2.01
CA ARG A 132 -5.54 23.17 -1.45
C ARG A 132 -5.29 23.77 -0.08
N GLN A 133 -5.72 25.02 0.17
CA GLN A 133 -5.60 25.64 1.50
C GLN A 133 -6.43 24.89 2.54
N ALA A 134 -7.67 24.54 2.21
CA ALA A 134 -8.53 23.73 3.08
C ALA A 134 -7.90 22.35 3.35
N ALA A 135 -7.45 21.66 2.31
CA ALA A 135 -6.80 20.36 2.45
C ALA A 135 -5.49 20.43 3.25
N ALA A 136 -4.66 21.45 3.06
CA ALA A 136 -3.44 21.64 3.87
C ALA A 136 -3.77 21.89 5.36
N ALA A 137 -4.85 22.61 5.67
CA ALA A 137 -5.33 22.81 7.04
C ALA A 137 -5.81 21.47 7.65
N TYR A 138 -6.57 20.70 6.89
CA TYR A 138 -7.00 19.34 7.27
C TYR A 138 -5.80 18.42 7.55
N LEU A 139 -4.83 18.31 6.63
CA LEU A 139 -3.63 17.48 6.80
C LEU A 139 -2.80 17.90 8.02
N LYS A 140 -2.71 19.20 8.29
CA LYS A 140 -2.07 19.72 9.50
C LYS A 140 -2.76 19.22 10.77
N GLN A 141 -4.09 19.12 10.78
CA GLN A 141 -4.83 18.60 11.94
C GLN A 141 -4.66 17.07 12.06
N VAL A 142 -4.71 16.33 10.97
CA VAL A 142 -4.39 14.89 10.97
C VAL A 142 -3.02 14.66 11.62
N ALA A 143 -1.97 15.36 11.15
CA ALA A 143 -0.62 15.27 11.69
C ALA A 143 -0.50 15.69 13.17
N ALA A 144 -1.30 16.65 13.61
CA ALA A 144 -1.34 17.10 15.02
C ALA A 144 -1.94 16.05 15.97
N TYR A 145 -2.88 15.23 15.47
CA TYR A 145 -3.52 14.19 16.27
C TYR A 145 -2.83 12.83 16.20
N ILE A 146 -2.24 12.50 15.05
CA ILE A 146 -1.52 11.26 14.83
C ILE A 146 -0.19 11.61 14.14
N PRO A 147 0.97 11.41 14.80
CA PRO A 147 2.27 11.69 14.20
C PRO A 147 2.46 10.91 12.89
N LEU A 148 2.84 11.61 11.83
CA LEU A 148 3.02 10.98 10.51
C LEU A 148 4.19 9.99 10.49
N SER A 149 5.11 10.05 11.45
CA SER A 149 6.17 9.05 11.65
C SER A 149 5.67 7.64 11.99
N ASN A 150 4.38 7.49 12.33
CA ASN A 150 3.75 6.20 12.57
C ASN A 150 3.48 5.43 11.27
N PHE A 151 3.64 6.05 10.10
CA PHE A 151 3.28 5.46 8.83
C PHE A 151 4.50 5.13 7.98
N TYR A 152 4.46 3.94 7.39
CA TYR A 152 5.42 3.48 6.40
C TYR A 152 5.28 4.22 5.07
N ALA A 153 4.05 4.36 4.61
CA ALA A 153 3.71 5.06 3.39
C ALA A 153 2.46 5.94 3.56
N ILE A 154 2.29 6.90 2.66
CA ILE A 154 1.08 7.72 2.52
C ILE A 154 0.63 7.66 1.06
N ARG A 155 -0.66 7.34 0.84
CA ARG A 155 -1.30 7.38 -0.48
C ARG A 155 -1.64 8.80 -0.89
N LEU A 156 -1.22 9.19 -2.09
CA LEU A 156 -1.50 10.47 -2.70
C LEU A 156 -2.66 10.32 -3.70
N THR A 157 -3.54 11.31 -3.75
CA THR A 157 -4.72 11.31 -4.62
C THR A 157 -5.00 12.71 -5.16
N SER A 158 -5.59 12.79 -6.34
CA SER A 158 -6.10 14.05 -6.91
C SER A 158 -7.63 14.15 -6.89
N GLY A 159 -8.33 13.12 -6.43
CA GLY A 159 -9.79 13.13 -6.43
C GLY A 159 -10.42 11.75 -6.29
N GLY A 160 -11.33 11.42 -7.20
CA GLY A 160 -12.17 10.24 -7.14
C GLY A 160 -11.42 8.93 -7.05
N ASP A 161 -12.06 7.96 -6.42
CA ASP A 161 -11.55 6.60 -6.22
C ASP A 161 -10.19 6.48 -5.50
N GLY A 162 -9.68 7.58 -4.94
CA GLY A 162 -8.37 7.60 -4.28
C GLY A 162 -7.18 7.57 -5.23
N GLU A 163 -7.40 7.75 -6.53
CA GLU A 163 -6.39 7.67 -7.57
C GLU A 163 -5.85 9.05 -8.00
N MET A 164 -4.74 9.06 -8.76
CA MET A 164 -4.13 10.29 -9.28
C MET A 164 -4.70 10.60 -10.67
N LEU A 165 -5.97 11.01 -10.68
CA LEU A 165 -6.77 11.26 -11.88
C LEU A 165 -7.56 12.56 -11.78
N TYR A 166 -7.96 13.09 -12.93
CA TYR A 166 -9.12 13.98 -13.04
C TYR A 166 -10.41 13.18 -12.95
N PRO A 167 -11.58 13.85 -12.72
CA PRO A 167 -12.86 13.15 -12.67
C PRO A 167 -13.14 12.34 -13.93
N GLY A 168 -13.91 11.26 -13.78
CA GLY A 168 -14.26 10.36 -14.87
C GLY A 168 -15.09 11.01 -15.98
N GLY A 169 -15.25 10.32 -17.11
CA GLY A 169 -15.99 10.75 -18.30
C GLY A 169 -15.09 10.94 -19.52
N ASN A 170 -15.73 11.10 -20.70
CA ASN A 170 -15.04 11.42 -21.96
C ASN A 170 -14.89 12.94 -22.10
N THR A 171 -14.25 13.59 -21.14
CA THR A 171 -14.21 15.05 -21.06
C THR A 171 -12.90 15.50 -20.41
N TYR A 172 -12.56 16.80 -20.53
CA TYR A 172 -11.36 17.42 -19.97
C TYR A 172 -11.74 18.47 -18.94
N TRP A 173 -11.16 18.41 -17.75
CA TRP A 173 -11.56 19.13 -16.56
C TRP A 173 -10.72 20.38 -16.25
N ALA A 174 -10.48 21.24 -17.25
CA ALA A 174 -9.60 22.41 -17.13
C ALA A 174 -10.29 23.71 -17.58
N PHE A 175 -11.60 23.87 -17.31
CA PHE A 175 -12.43 24.98 -17.78
C PHE A 175 -13.09 25.77 -16.66
N ASP A 176 -12.71 25.53 -15.39
CA ASP A 176 -13.09 26.41 -14.29
C ASP A 176 -12.42 27.77 -14.39
N HIS A 177 -12.93 28.75 -13.62
CA HIS A 177 -12.45 30.12 -13.70
C HIS A 177 -10.95 30.26 -13.37
N ALA A 178 -10.44 29.46 -12.40
CA ALA A 178 -9.02 29.51 -12.06
C ALA A 178 -8.15 28.96 -13.18
N ALA A 179 -8.51 27.82 -13.77
CA ALA A 179 -7.81 27.23 -14.91
C ALA A 179 -7.78 28.18 -16.12
N LEU A 180 -8.89 28.85 -16.43
CA LEU A 180 -8.99 29.72 -17.60
C LEU A 180 -8.30 31.08 -17.42
N THR A 181 -8.32 31.67 -16.21
CA THR A 181 -7.89 33.06 -15.99
C THR A 181 -6.65 33.21 -15.12
N GLY A 182 -6.29 32.18 -14.36
CA GLY A 182 -5.26 32.23 -13.34
C GLY A 182 -5.73 32.85 -12.01
N GLN A 183 -6.95 33.38 -11.92
CA GLN A 183 -7.44 33.98 -10.67
C GLN A 183 -7.86 32.89 -9.66
N GLY A 184 -7.17 32.83 -8.53
CA GLY A 184 -7.37 31.79 -7.53
C GLY A 184 -6.74 30.44 -7.91
N LEU A 185 -5.80 30.45 -8.87
CA LEU A 185 -5.08 29.27 -9.33
C LEU A 185 -4.15 28.73 -8.23
N ALA A 186 -4.07 27.43 -8.13
CA ALA A 186 -3.19 26.75 -7.19
C ALA A 186 -1.70 27.05 -7.47
N ALA A 187 -0.89 27.12 -6.43
CA ALA A 187 0.52 27.45 -6.55
C ALA A 187 1.27 26.44 -7.43
N GLY A 188 2.16 26.94 -8.28
CA GLY A 188 2.92 26.15 -9.22
C GLY A 188 2.20 25.79 -10.52
N MET A 189 0.88 26.05 -10.61
CA MET A 189 0.14 25.93 -11.86
C MET A 189 0.22 27.21 -12.69
N THR A 190 0.11 27.04 -14.02
CA THR A 190 -0.13 28.14 -14.97
C THR A 190 -1.54 28.03 -15.53
N PRO A 191 -2.15 29.14 -15.98
CA PRO A 191 -3.45 29.06 -16.65
C PRO A 191 -3.41 28.18 -17.88
N ASN A 192 -4.59 27.73 -18.33
CA ASN A 192 -4.77 26.98 -19.57
C ASN A 192 -4.06 27.73 -20.72
N PRO A 193 -3.11 27.09 -21.41
CA PRO A 193 -2.31 27.76 -22.47
C PRO A 193 -3.16 28.20 -23.67
N ASP A 194 -4.28 27.51 -23.90
CA ASP A 194 -5.21 27.80 -25.00
C ASP A 194 -6.66 27.93 -24.50
N PRO A 195 -6.99 28.94 -23.66
CA PRO A 195 -8.26 29.02 -22.92
C PRO A 195 -9.51 29.22 -23.80
N LYS A 196 -9.33 29.44 -25.09
CA LYS A 196 -10.43 29.57 -26.09
C LYS A 196 -10.60 28.33 -26.95
N TRP A 197 -9.67 27.40 -26.84
CA TRP A 197 -9.75 26.14 -27.57
C TRP A 197 -10.49 25.09 -26.72
N THR A 198 -11.22 24.22 -27.40
CA THR A 198 -11.98 23.12 -26.78
C THR A 198 -11.45 21.81 -27.34
N PRO A 199 -11.01 20.86 -26.49
CA PRO A 199 -10.67 19.51 -26.94
C PRO A 199 -11.77 18.91 -27.81
N GLY A 200 -11.37 18.19 -28.85
CA GLY A 200 -12.26 17.66 -29.88
C GLY A 200 -12.55 18.62 -31.03
N THR A 201 -12.06 19.87 -31.01
CA THR A 201 -12.26 20.84 -32.09
C THR A 201 -10.95 21.15 -32.82
N PRO A 202 -10.99 21.43 -34.13
CA PRO A 202 -9.81 21.92 -34.86
C PRO A 202 -9.40 23.32 -34.40
N GLY A 203 -8.17 23.70 -34.63
CA GLY A 203 -7.70 25.08 -34.38
C GLY A 203 -6.29 25.18 -33.82
N LEU A 204 -5.77 24.12 -33.24
CA LEU A 204 -4.39 24.02 -32.76
C LEU A 204 -3.52 23.20 -33.72
N THR A 205 -2.24 23.50 -33.76
CA THR A 205 -1.22 22.65 -34.37
C THR A 205 -0.92 21.45 -33.45
N LYS A 206 -0.36 20.37 -34.00
CA LYS A 206 0.07 19.22 -33.19
C LYS A 206 0.96 19.66 -32.02
N ALA A 207 1.93 20.53 -32.22
CA ALA A 207 2.82 20.98 -31.15
C ALA A 207 2.08 21.74 -30.03
N GLN A 208 1.01 22.46 -30.36
CA GLN A 208 0.17 23.12 -29.34
C GLN A 208 -0.68 22.10 -28.57
N ILE A 209 -1.19 21.06 -29.25
CA ILE A 209 -1.92 19.97 -28.61
C ILE A 209 -0.99 19.20 -27.67
N ASP A 210 0.22 18.84 -28.11
CA ASP A 210 1.24 18.20 -27.27
C ASP A 210 1.54 19.04 -26.02
N ALA A 211 1.74 20.36 -26.20
CA ALA A 211 1.99 21.27 -25.08
C ALA A 211 0.80 21.36 -24.12
N TRP A 212 -0.43 21.33 -24.65
CA TRP A 212 -1.64 21.34 -23.84
C TRP A 212 -1.79 20.03 -23.02
N VAL A 213 -1.52 18.86 -23.62
CA VAL A 213 -1.53 17.57 -22.91
C VAL A 213 -0.47 17.56 -21.80
N HIS A 214 0.75 18.03 -22.10
CA HIS A 214 1.80 18.14 -21.07
C HIS A 214 1.40 19.06 -19.91
N TRP A 215 0.78 20.20 -20.21
CA TRP A 215 0.25 21.10 -19.17
C TRP A 215 -0.85 20.44 -18.35
N TYR A 216 -1.79 19.73 -18.99
CA TYR A 216 -2.91 19.08 -18.35
C TYR A 216 -2.46 17.95 -17.41
N VAL A 217 -1.61 17.05 -17.90
CA VAL A 217 -1.02 15.96 -17.09
C VAL A 217 -0.10 16.53 -16.01
N GLY A 218 0.65 17.60 -16.31
CA GLY A 218 1.47 18.34 -15.36
C GLY A 218 0.66 18.92 -14.18
N GLY A 219 -0.64 19.08 -14.34
CA GLY A 219 -1.54 19.43 -13.24
C GLY A 219 -1.60 18.36 -12.15
N LEU A 220 -1.65 17.09 -12.53
CA LEU A 220 -1.61 15.95 -11.59
C LEU A 220 -0.24 15.83 -10.91
N ASP A 221 0.86 16.01 -11.67
CA ASP A 221 2.21 16.08 -11.09
C ASP A 221 2.33 17.21 -10.07
N ASN A 222 1.77 18.38 -10.36
CA ASN A 222 1.76 19.51 -9.43
C ASN A 222 0.98 19.20 -8.13
N VAL A 223 -0.14 18.47 -8.20
CA VAL A 223 -0.88 17.99 -7.02
C VAL A 223 -0.03 17.03 -6.20
N THR A 224 0.60 16.06 -6.86
CA THR A 224 1.50 15.09 -6.22
C THR A 224 2.63 15.82 -5.47
N ASN A 225 3.32 16.73 -6.13
CA ASN A 225 4.42 17.49 -5.56
C ASN A 225 3.96 18.38 -4.38
N TRP A 226 2.81 19.03 -4.51
CA TRP A 226 2.22 19.82 -3.41
C TRP A 226 1.91 18.95 -2.19
N GLN A 227 1.32 17.75 -2.37
CA GLN A 227 1.05 16.84 -1.26
C GLN A 227 2.36 16.38 -0.59
N MET A 228 3.36 15.94 -1.38
CA MET A 228 4.66 15.52 -0.85
C MET A 228 5.33 16.64 -0.05
N GLN A 229 5.35 17.88 -0.57
CA GLN A 229 5.91 19.03 0.14
C GLN A 229 5.14 19.33 1.44
N THR A 230 3.81 19.31 1.40
CA THR A 230 2.97 19.55 2.57
C THR A 230 3.22 18.50 3.65
N LEU A 231 3.20 17.22 3.30
CA LEU A 231 3.40 16.12 4.24
C LEU A 231 4.82 16.07 4.80
N SER A 232 5.83 16.31 3.97
CA SER A 232 7.22 16.44 4.42
C SER A 232 7.39 17.62 5.38
N GLY A 233 6.76 18.75 5.09
CA GLY A 233 6.72 19.92 5.99
C GLY A 233 6.02 19.63 7.33
N LEU A 234 5.16 18.61 7.41
CA LEU A 234 4.50 18.12 8.62
C LEU A 234 5.28 16.98 9.31
N GLY A 235 6.49 16.65 8.82
CA GLY A 235 7.39 15.69 9.45
C GLY A 235 7.32 14.27 8.89
N PHE A 236 6.61 14.02 7.77
CA PHE A 236 6.63 12.73 7.11
C PHE A 236 7.93 12.51 6.33
N ASN A 237 8.52 11.33 6.50
CA ASN A 237 9.77 10.92 5.85
C ASN A 237 9.75 9.49 5.29
N GLY A 238 8.56 8.86 5.23
CA GLY A 238 8.34 7.53 4.64
C GLY A 238 8.15 7.57 3.12
N TYR A 239 7.47 6.56 2.60
CA TYR A 239 7.19 6.43 1.17
C TYR A 239 5.88 7.13 0.77
N TYR A 240 5.83 7.59 -0.47
CA TYR A 240 4.62 8.13 -1.10
C TYR A 240 4.11 7.16 -2.16
N GLU A 241 2.88 6.70 -2.05
CA GLU A 241 2.20 5.88 -3.05
C GLU A 241 1.41 6.78 -4.00
N THR A 242 1.80 6.84 -5.27
CA THR A 242 1.01 7.52 -6.32
C THR A 242 0.12 6.49 -6.98
N VAL A 243 -1.17 6.51 -6.63
CA VAL A 243 -2.13 5.49 -7.08
C VAL A 243 -2.55 5.75 -8.52
N THR A 244 -2.26 4.79 -9.39
CA THR A 244 -2.53 4.87 -10.83
C THR A 244 -3.24 3.60 -11.30
N PRO A 245 -4.43 3.71 -11.92
CA PRO A 245 -5.13 2.55 -12.45
C PRO A 245 -4.42 1.95 -13.68
N GLY A 246 -4.73 0.71 -13.95
CA GLY A 246 -4.24 0.00 -15.13
C GLY A 246 -4.74 0.55 -16.45
N SER A 247 -5.90 1.21 -16.42
CA SER A 247 -6.37 1.99 -17.56
C SER A 247 -5.47 3.21 -17.78
N GLY A 248 -5.15 3.50 -19.04
CA GLY A 248 -4.32 4.65 -19.36
C GLY A 248 -4.04 4.75 -20.85
N THR A 249 -3.64 5.94 -21.26
CA THR A 249 -3.38 6.24 -22.67
C THR A 249 -2.04 5.63 -23.07
N ARG A 250 -2.10 4.59 -23.87
CA ARG A 250 -0.95 3.87 -24.43
C ARG A 250 -0.27 4.72 -25.52
N PRO A 251 0.99 4.44 -25.90
CA PRO A 251 1.74 5.27 -26.84
C PRO A 251 1.05 5.52 -28.19
N ASP A 252 0.50 4.47 -28.80
CA ASP A 252 -0.23 4.62 -30.07
C ASP A 252 -1.57 5.34 -29.88
N SER A 253 -2.27 5.08 -28.78
CA SER A 253 -3.52 5.77 -28.45
C SER A 253 -3.30 7.26 -28.24
N LEU A 254 -2.23 7.68 -27.54
CA LEU A 254 -1.91 9.08 -27.36
C LEU A 254 -1.70 9.77 -28.71
N THR A 255 -0.90 9.17 -29.58
CA THR A 255 -0.64 9.71 -30.93
C THR A 255 -1.94 9.87 -31.72
N GLN A 256 -2.85 8.88 -31.67
CA GLN A 256 -4.14 8.95 -32.37
C GLN A 256 -5.04 10.03 -31.78
N THR A 257 -5.14 10.10 -30.45
CA THR A 257 -5.96 11.09 -29.75
C THR A 257 -5.50 12.52 -30.06
N GLU A 258 -4.22 12.78 -30.09
CA GLU A 258 -3.65 14.07 -30.49
C GLU A 258 -3.98 14.42 -31.94
N GLN A 259 -3.88 13.46 -32.87
CA GLN A 259 -4.26 13.65 -34.28
C GLN A 259 -5.76 13.95 -34.44
N GLN A 260 -6.58 13.53 -33.51
CA GLN A 260 -8.03 13.78 -33.46
C GLN A 260 -8.40 15.00 -32.61
N ASN A 261 -7.44 15.89 -32.31
CA ASN A 261 -7.61 17.07 -31.47
C ASN A 261 -8.13 16.74 -30.06
N LEU A 262 -7.73 15.61 -29.49
CA LEU A 262 -8.18 15.11 -28.18
C LEU A 262 -9.69 14.79 -28.12
N SER A 263 -10.28 14.35 -29.22
CA SER A 263 -11.70 13.97 -29.23
C SER A 263 -11.89 12.55 -28.68
N ASN A 264 -12.89 12.39 -27.81
CA ASN A 264 -13.45 11.10 -27.37
C ASN A 264 -12.43 10.10 -26.77
N ASP A 265 -11.44 10.58 -26.02
CA ASP A 265 -10.54 9.72 -25.27
C ASP A 265 -10.71 9.91 -23.75
N GLY A 266 -11.46 8.99 -23.14
CA GLY A 266 -11.69 9.00 -21.69
C GLY A 266 -10.41 8.84 -20.86
N THR A 267 -9.40 8.13 -21.36
CA THR A 267 -8.16 7.89 -20.62
C THR A 267 -7.25 9.12 -20.62
N THR A 268 -7.12 9.84 -21.72
CA THR A 268 -6.41 11.14 -21.76
C THR A 268 -7.21 12.21 -20.99
N GLY A 269 -8.55 12.15 -21.06
CA GLY A 269 -9.45 13.08 -20.36
C GLY A 269 -9.34 13.00 -18.84
N VAL A 270 -9.12 11.83 -18.27
CA VAL A 270 -8.81 11.67 -16.84
C VAL A 270 -7.34 11.91 -16.51
N GLY A 271 -6.50 12.24 -17.48
CA GLY A 271 -5.08 12.52 -17.28
C GLY A 271 -4.19 11.27 -17.17
N ALA A 272 -4.70 10.09 -17.48
CA ALA A 272 -3.99 8.81 -17.34
C ALA A 272 -2.94 8.61 -18.45
N VAL A 273 -1.99 9.51 -18.57
CA VAL A 273 -0.85 9.46 -19.51
C VAL A 273 0.42 9.19 -18.69
N TRP A 274 0.56 7.95 -18.22
CA TRP A 274 1.54 7.58 -17.18
C TRP A 274 2.99 7.80 -17.57
N ASN A 275 3.35 7.65 -18.84
CA ASN A 275 4.70 7.96 -19.33
C ASN A 275 5.05 9.45 -19.18
N LEU A 276 4.09 10.37 -19.33
CA LEU A 276 4.30 11.79 -19.08
C LEU A 276 4.29 12.08 -17.58
N TYR A 277 3.30 11.56 -16.85
CA TYR A 277 3.14 11.80 -15.42
C TYR A 277 4.40 11.40 -14.64
N TYR A 278 4.88 10.16 -14.77
CA TYR A 278 6.05 9.70 -14.03
C TYR A 278 7.37 10.34 -14.49
N ALA A 279 7.43 10.78 -15.75
CA ALA A 279 8.61 11.53 -16.24
C ALA A 279 8.73 12.91 -15.59
N MET A 280 7.61 13.58 -15.32
CA MET A 280 7.54 14.94 -14.76
C MET A 280 7.76 15.02 -13.25
N LEU A 281 7.62 13.91 -12.50
CA LEU A 281 7.80 13.91 -11.05
C LEU A 281 9.16 14.50 -10.65
N PRO A 282 9.20 15.58 -9.85
CA PRO A 282 10.44 16.30 -9.52
C PRO A 282 11.33 15.54 -8.53
N THR A 283 10.71 14.68 -7.70
CA THR A 283 11.36 13.80 -6.73
C THR A 283 10.87 12.38 -6.96
N LYS A 284 11.81 11.45 -7.06
CA LYS A 284 11.54 10.04 -7.33
C LYS A 284 12.01 9.12 -6.21
N THR A 285 12.89 9.63 -5.36
CA THR A 285 13.32 8.93 -4.14
C THR A 285 12.12 8.77 -3.20
N ASN A 286 11.90 7.59 -2.64
CA ASN A 286 10.78 7.26 -1.77
C ASN A 286 9.37 7.43 -2.38
N VAL A 287 9.25 7.41 -3.71
CA VAL A 287 7.96 7.35 -4.41
C VAL A 287 7.76 5.95 -4.95
N ILE A 288 6.60 5.41 -4.71
CA ILE A 288 6.12 4.11 -5.22
C ILE A 288 5.06 4.40 -6.29
N ALA A 289 5.33 3.98 -7.52
CA ALA A 289 4.32 3.90 -8.57
C ALA A 289 3.35 2.77 -8.18
N TYR A 290 2.20 3.13 -7.64
CA TYR A 290 1.25 2.19 -7.09
C TYR A 290 0.15 1.88 -8.11
N ILE A 291 0.02 0.61 -8.49
CA ILE A 291 -0.88 0.12 -9.53
C ILE A 291 -2.13 -0.46 -8.87
N SER A 292 -3.31 0.16 -9.09
CA SER A 292 -4.58 -0.31 -8.52
C SER A 292 -5.26 -1.44 -9.32
N SER A 293 -4.57 -2.01 -10.32
CA SER A 293 -5.13 -3.00 -11.25
C SER A 293 -4.18 -4.16 -11.55
N VAL A 294 -3.45 -4.63 -10.53
CA VAL A 294 -2.54 -5.79 -10.70
C VAL A 294 -3.35 -7.04 -11.01
N ALA A 295 -2.97 -7.77 -12.07
CA ALA A 295 -3.71 -8.95 -12.54
C ALA A 295 -5.18 -8.64 -12.92
N ASP A 296 -5.41 -7.57 -13.65
CA ASP A 296 -6.73 -7.15 -14.14
C ASP A 296 -7.22 -7.91 -15.39
N ASN A 297 -6.53 -8.98 -15.77
CA ASN A 297 -6.77 -9.76 -16.97
C ASN A 297 -6.45 -9.04 -18.31
N SER A 298 -5.75 -7.91 -18.27
CA SER A 298 -5.24 -7.24 -19.47
C SER A 298 -3.94 -7.87 -19.99
N GLY A 299 -3.64 -7.69 -21.27
CA GLY A 299 -2.37 -8.08 -21.89
C GLY A 299 -1.98 -9.54 -21.69
N GLY A 300 -2.96 -10.46 -21.55
CA GLY A 300 -2.70 -11.86 -21.27
C GLY A 300 -2.07 -12.13 -19.89
N ASN A 301 -2.16 -11.18 -18.97
CA ASN A 301 -1.58 -11.24 -17.62
C ASN A 301 -0.05 -11.42 -17.60
N ASP A 302 0.66 -10.92 -18.59
CA ASP A 302 2.12 -11.04 -18.63
C ASP A 302 2.78 -10.21 -17.53
N GLY A 303 3.87 -10.74 -16.97
CA GLY A 303 4.74 -10.04 -16.01
C GLY A 303 5.90 -9.32 -16.69
N CYS A 304 6.68 -8.59 -15.90
CA CYS A 304 7.84 -7.84 -16.36
C CYS A 304 8.93 -8.76 -16.94
N GLN A 305 9.65 -8.24 -17.94
CA GLN A 305 10.72 -8.93 -18.64
C GLN A 305 12.02 -8.11 -18.58
N PRO A 306 13.20 -8.74 -18.61
CA PRO A 306 14.48 -8.01 -18.61
C PRO A 306 14.61 -6.99 -19.74
N ALA A 307 13.99 -7.25 -20.90
CA ALA A 307 14.02 -6.35 -22.06
C ALA A 307 13.23 -5.04 -21.81
N ASP A 308 12.31 -5.02 -20.86
CA ASP A 308 11.46 -3.85 -20.59
C ASP A 308 12.29 -2.64 -20.14
N ALA A 309 13.43 -2.88 -19.48
CA ALA A 309 14.36 -1.83 -19.04
C ALA A 309 14.91 -0.95 -20.18
N THR A 310 14.90 -1.46 -21.41
CA THR A 310 15.44 -0.77 -22.59
C THR A 310 14.42 -0.55 -23.69
N THR A 311 13.19 -1.03 -23.53
CA THR A 311 12.11 -0.80 -24.49
C THR A 311 11.71 0.69 -24.44
N PRO A 312 11.75 1.42 -25.58
CA PRO A 312 11.35 2.82 -25.59
C PRO A 312 9.91 3.00 -25.07
N LEU A 313 9.69 3.97 -24.19
CA LEU A 313 8.36 4.26 -23.61
C LEU A 313 7.32 4.73 -24.66
N THR A 314 7.76 5.00 -25.87
CA THR A 314 6.91 5.33 -27.04
C THR A 314 6.69 4.13 -27.95
N SER A 315 7.11 2.92 -27.56
CA SER A 315 6.99 1.73 -28.40
C SER A 315 5.57 1.20 -28.44
N ALA A 316 5.03 0.98 -29.64
CA ALA A 316 3.74 0.33 -29.86
C ALA A 316 3.66 -1.09 -29.27
N SER A 317 4.81 -1.74 -28.98
CA SER A 317 4.78 -3.06 -28.29
C SER A 317 4.14 -2.99 -26.91
N MET A 318 4.18 -1.83 -26.27
CA MET A 318 3.58 -1.62 -24.94
C MET A 318 2.05 -1.61 -24.96
N ASP A 319 1.42 -1.41 -26.12
CA ASP A 319 -0.05 -1.35 -26.23
C ASP A 319 -0.72 -2.69 -25.90
N SER A 320 0.00 -3.79 -26.06
CA SER A 320 -0.50 -5.15 -25.76
C SER A 320 -0.08 -5.70 -24.40
N TRP A 321 0.75 -4.98 -23.62
CA TRP A 321 1.22 -5.46 -22.33
C TRP A 321 0.13 -5.39 -21.27
N SER A 322 0.23 -6.26 -20.23
CA SER A 322 -0.60 -6.11 -19.05
C SER A 322 -0.43 -4.71 -18.42
N ALA A 323 -1.43 -4.26 -17.70
CA ALA A 323 -1.37 -3.00 -16.96
C ALA A 323 -0.17 -2.98 -16.02
N THR A 324 0.03 -4.06 -15.28
CA THR A 324 1.15 -4.22 -14.34
C THR A 324 2.50 -4.08 -15.02
N ARG A 325 2.74 -4.82 -16.10
CA ARG A 325 4.01 -4.77 -16.85
C ARG A 325 4.29 -3.40 -17.42
N TRP A 326 3.27 -2.78 -18.04
CA TRP A 326 3.40 -1.48 -18.68
C TRP A 326 3.76 -0.37 -17.69
N ILE A 327 3.00 -0.23 -16.60
CA ILE A 327 3.23 0.82 -15.60
C ILE A 327 4.56 0.55 -14.87
N SER A 328 4.87 -0.70 -14.56
CA SER A 328 6.16 -1.06 -13.94
C SER A 328 7.36 -0.69 -14.82
N ALA A 329 7.27 -0.94 -16.13
CA ALA A 329 8.34 -0.56 -17.06
C ALA A 329 8.56 0.97 -17.10
N ILE A 330 7.46 1.75 -17.12
CA ILE A 330 7.53 3.22 -17.03
C ILE A 330 8.18 3.64 -15.71
N ALA A 331 7.72 3.08 -14.60
CA ALA A 331 8.20 3.40 -13.26
C ALA A 331 9.71 3.12 -13.12
N HIS A 332 10.16 1.93 -13.48
CA HIS A 332 11.57 1.52 -13.40
C HIS A 332 12.48 2.38 -14.28
N GLN A 333 12.07 2.69 -15.53
CA GLN A 333 12.85 3.58 -16.39
C GLN A 333 12.91 5.00 -15.86
N ASN A 334 11.98 5.40 -14.99
CA ASN A 334 11.99 6.67 -14.27
C ASN A 334 12.66 6.61 -12.89
N GLY A 335 13.18 5.45 -12.46
CA GLY A 335 13.86 5.26 -11.18
C GLY A 335 12.93 5.23 -9.98
N LEU A 336 11.68 4.81 -10.17
CA LEU A 336 10.66 4.65 -9.14
C LEU A 336 10.61 3.22 -8.64
N ALA A 337 10.27 3.04 -7.37
CA ALA A 337 9.78 1.77 -6.85
C ALA A 337 8.38 1.46 -7.40
N VAL A 338 7.97 0.19 -7.36
CA VAL A 338 6.66 -0.27 -7.81
C VAL A 338 5.95 -0.98 -6.68
N GLY A 339 4.65 -0.83 -6.63
CA GLY A 339 3.74 -1.53 -5.73
C GLY A 339 2.34 -1.60 -6.33
N GLY A 340 1.40 -2.19 -5.62
CA GLY A 340 0.03 -2.19 -6.13
C GLY A 340 -0.93 -3.08 -5.38
N GLU A 341 -2.12 -3.17 -5.95
CA GLU A 341 -3.23 -4.00 -5.49
C GLU A 341 -3.95 -4.62 -6.68
N ASN A 342 -4.63 -5.75 -6.45
CA ASN A 342 -5.51 -6.34 -7.45
C ASN A 342 -6.83 -5.55 -7.55
N PRO A 343 -7.57 -5.65 -8.69
CA PRO A 343 -8.96 -5.21 -8.76
C PRO A 343 -9.80 -5.96 -7.73
N GLY A 344 -10.72 -5.23 -7.07
CA GLY A 344 -11.60 -5.84 -6.08
C GLY A 344 -12.67 -6.74 -6.71
N TYR A 345 -13.25 -7.61 -5.88
CA TYR A 345 -14.41 -8.41 -6.27
C TYR A 345 -15.59 -7.48 -6.66
N GLY A 346 -16.23 -7.78 -7.78
CA GLY A 346 -17.31 -6.93 -8.31
C GLY A 346 -16.84 -5.69 -9.09
N ILE A 347 -15.54 -5.46 -9.26
CA ILE A 347 -15.00 -4.25 -9.89
C ILE A 347 -13.97 -4.60 -10.99
N PRO A 348 -14.41 -4.77 -12.25
CA PRO A 348 -15.79 -4.99 -12.68
C PRO A 348 -16.24 -6.44 -12.42
N ALA A 349 -17.54 -6.69 -12.27
CA ALA A 349 -18.08 -8.03 -12.04
C ALA A 349 -17.71 -9.06 -13.15
N SER A 350 -17.29 -8.60 -14.31
CA SER A 350 -16.81 -9.47 -15.40
C SER A 350 -15.56 -10.30 -15.05
N ILE A 351 -14.79 -9.91 -14.04
CA ILE A 351 -13.59 -10.62 -13.60
C ILE A 351 -13.79 -11.43 -12.31
N ASP A 352 -15.00 -11.51 -11.77
CA ASP A 352 -15.28 -12.23 -10.52
C ASP A 352 -14.90 -13.71 -10.59
N SER A 353 -15.11 -14.34 -11.73
CA SER A 353 -14.68 -15.73 -11.94
C SER A 353 -13.16 -15.90 -11.92
N PHE A 354 -12.41 -14.87 -12.28
CA PHE A 354 -10.96 -14.84 -12.20
C PHE A 354 -10.51 -14.54 -10.77
N TYR A 355 -11.18 -13.62 -10.07
CA TYR A 355 -10.93 -13.30 -8.66
C TYR A 355 -11.12 -14.53 -7.76
N THR A 356 -12.21 -15.29 -7.96
CA THR A 356 -12.54 -16.48 -7.14
C THR A 356 -11.84 -17.78 -7.59
N ASN A 357 -11.08 -17.74 -8.69
CA ASN A 357 -10.33 -18.89 -9.17
C ASN A 357 -9.10 -19.15 -8.28
N THR A 358 -9.13 -20.22 -7.50
CA THR A 358 -8.05 -20.62 -6.57
C THR A 358 -6.91 -21.41 -7.22
N SER A 359 -6.95 -21.64 -8.53
CA SER A 359 -5.90 -22.35 -9.26
C SER A 359 -4.72 -21.42 -9.61
N THR A 360 -3.65 -22.00 -10.17
CA THR A 360 -2.46 -21.26 -10.64
C THR A 360 -2.75 -20.28 -11.80
N THR A 361 -3.96 -20.29 -12.35
CA THR A 361 -4.41 -19.37 -13.40
C THR A 361 -5.42 -18.35 -12.87
N GLY A 362 -5.67 -18.29 -11.57
CA GLY A 362 -6.53 -17.30 -10.95
C GLY A 362 -5.81 -15.99 -10.66
N MET A 363 -6.60 -14.99 -10.26
CA MET A 363 -6.10 -13.62 -10.00
C MET A 363 -4.99 -13.61 -8.93
N MET A 364 -5.17 -14.35 -7.84
CA MET A 364 -4.21 -14.35 -6.73
C MET A 364 -2.83 -14.87 -7.17
N ALA A 365 -2.79 -16.02 -7.85
CA ALA A 365 -1.54 -16.58 -8.36
C ALA A 365 -0.88 -15.68 -9.43
N THR A 366 -1.71 -15.06 -10.29
CA THR A 366 -1.24 -14.13 -11.32
C THR A 366 -0.65 -12.87 -10.70
N ALA A 367 -1.32 -12.30 -9.69
CA ALA A 367 -0.83 -11.11 -8.98
C ALA A 367 0.52 -11.35 -8.30
N MET A 368 0.70 -12.52 -7.67
CA MET A 368 1.98 -12.89 -7.06
C MET A 368 3.09 -13.02 -8.10
N ALA A 369 2.83 -13.65 -9.23
CA ALA A 369 3.80 -13.79 -10.32
C ALA A 369 4.17 -12.42 -10.94
N GLN A 370 3.22 -11.51 -11.07
CA GLN A 370 3.46 -10.15 -11.54
C GLN A 370 4.23 -9.33 -10.50
N ALA A 371 3.86 -9.38 -9.22
CA ALA A 371 4.57 -8.69 -8.15
C ALA A 371 6.04 -9.13 -8.06
N GLU A 372 6.32 -10.44 -8.16
CA GLU A 372 7.67 -10.98 -8.20
C GLU A 372 8.45 -10.50 -9.42
N SER A 373 7.91 -10.75 -10.63
CA SER A 373 8.62 -10.43 -11.88
C SER A 373 8.86 -8.93 -12.06
N CYS A 374 7.98 -8.08 -11.53
CA CYS A 374 8.11 -6.63 -11.57
C CYS A 374 8.83 -6.03 -10.34
N GLY A 375 9.24 -6.85 -9.37
CA GLY A 375 10.01 -6.41 -8.20
C GLY A 375 9.24 -5.43 -7.31
N PHE A 376 8.01 -5.77 -6.95
CA PHE A 376 7.16 -4.94 -6.10
C PHE A 376 7.78 -4.72 -4.71
N GLN A 377 7.71 -3.49 -4.23
CA GLN A 377 8.08 -3.15 -2.86
C GLN A 377 6.93 -3.44 -1.89
N VAL A 378 5.69 -3.18 -2.31
CA VAL A 378 4.47 -3.43 -1.53
C VAL A 378 3.38 -4.02 -2.42
N PHE A 379 2.55 -4.90 -1.85
CA PHE A 379 1.33 -5.37 -2.49
C PHE A 379 0.23 -5.54 -1.46
N TYR A 380 -0.98 -5.07 -1.78
CA TYR A 380 -2.17 -5.24 -0.95
C TYR A 380 -3.23 -6.05 -1.70
N TRP A 381 -3.84 -7.01 -0.99
CA TRP A 381 -5.01 -7.69 -1.52
C TRP A 381 -6.25 -6.82 -1.29
N ALA A 382 -6.88 -6.39 -2.39
CA ALA A 382 -8.06 -5.55 -2.33
C ALA A 382 -9.33 -6.36 -2.05
N HIS A 383 -10.30 -5.72 -1.37
CA HIS A 383 -11.55 -6.30 -0.90
C HIS A 383 -11.31 -7.53 0.00
N ASP A 384 -10.40 -7.40 0.95
CA ASP A 384 -9.96 -8.46 1.87
C ASP A 384 -11.08 -8.99 2.78
N ILE A 385 -12.22 -8.30 2.88
CA ILE A 385 -13.42 -8.86 3.50
C ILE A 385 -13.78 -10.24 2.91
N HIS A 386 -13.47 -10.47 1.63
CA HIS A 386 -13.69 -11.73 0.95
C HIS A 386 -12.69 -12.83 1.32
N LEU A 387 -11.67 -12.54 2.09
CA LEU A 387 -10.80 -13.52 2.74
C LEU A 387 -11.41 -14.06 4.05
N TRP A 388 -12.47 -13.41 4.55
CA TRP A 388 -13.08 -13.70 5.87
C TRP A 388 -14.56 -14.07 5.78
N ASP A 389 -15.25 -13.78 4.67
CA ASP A 389 -16.69 -14.06 4.47
C ASP A 389 -16.97 -15.44 3.83
N GLY A 390 -15.93 -16.20 3.48
CA GLY A 390 -16.03 -17.50 2.84
C GLY A 390 -15.92 -17.48 1.31
N THR A 391 -15.76 -16.32 0.69
CA THR A 391 -15.54 -16.18 -0.78
C THR A 391 -14.19 -16.79 -1.16
N LEU A 392 -13.12 -16.42 -0.44
CA LEU A 392 -11.79 -17.02 -0.51
C LEU A 392 -11.29 -17.28 0.92
N PRO A 393 -10.57 -18.38 1.18
CA PRO A 393 -9.99 -18.58 2.51
C PRO A 393 -8.74 -17.71 2.68
N PHE A 394 -8.59 -17.04 3.83
CA PHE A 394 -7.38 -16.28 4.16
C PHE A 394 -6.10 -17.13 4.04
N ALA A 395 -6.16 -18.39 4.42
CA ALA A 395 -5.02 -19.33 4.27
C ALA A 395 -4.54 -19.46 2.82
N LEU A 396 -5.41 -19.27 1.82
CA LEU A 396 -4.98 -19.26 0.42
C LEU A 396 -4.09 -18.05 0.13
N TYR A 397 -4.48 -16.87 0.61
CA TYR A 397 -3.66 -15.65 0.48
C TYR A 397 -2.31 -15.82 1.18
N ALA A 398 -2.31 -16.20 2.45
CA ALA A 398 -1.10 -16.43 3.22
C ALA A 398 -0.15 -17.43 2.52
N ASN A 399 -0.66 -18.56 2.05
CA ASN A 399 0.14 -19.55 1.32
C ASN A 399 0.66 -19.03 -0.03
N SER A 400 -0.09 -18.17 -0.69
CA SER A 400 0.30 -17.62 -2.00
C SER A 400 1.41 -16.59 -1.90
N ILE A 401 1.46 -15.81 -0.82
CA ILE A 401 2.49 -14.78 -0.60
C ILE A 401 3.75 -15.32 0.08
N ALA A 402 3.66 -16.42 0.84
CA ALA A 402 4.76 -16.97 1.63
C ALA A 402 6.09 -17.16 0.86
N PRO A 403 6.12 -17.56 -0.43
CA PRO A 403 7.37 -17.67 -1.18
C PRO A 403 8.06 -16.33 -1.46
N TYR A 404 7.34 -15.22 -1.40
CA TYR A 404 7.76 -13.89 -1.88
C TYR A 404 7.87 -12.86 -0.76
N ALA A 405 7.28 -13.15 0.41
CA ALA A 405 7.17 -12.18 1.49
C ALA A 405 8.52 -11.89 2.15
N ALA A 406 8.71 -10.62 2.51
CA ALA A 406 9.68 -10.17 3.50
C ALA A 406 9.12 -10.44 4.90
N ALA A 407 8.92 -11.71 5.22
CA ALA A 407 8.25 -12.08 6.45
C ALA A 407 9.15 -11.84 7.67
N PRO A 408 8.61 -11.25 8.76
CA PRO A 408 9.23 -11.38 10.06
C PRO A 408 9.30 -12.86 10.41
N LYS A 409 10.49 -13.33 10.73
CA LYS A 409 10.70 -14.74 11.09
C LYS A 409 10.05 -15.02 12.44
N ASN A 410 9.14 -16.00 12.51
CA ASN A 410 8.67 -16.50 13.81
C ASN A 410 9.83 -17.14 14.58
N LEU A 411 10.33 -16.46 15.60
CA LEU A 411 11.48 -16.85 16.40
C LEU A 411 11.21 -18.06 17.30
N ALA A 412 9.93 -18.43 17.52
CA ALA A 412 9.55 -19.63 18.25
C ALA A 412 9.85 -20.92 17.46
N GLN A 413 9.97 -20.82 16.14
CA GLN A 413 10.29 -21.97 15.28
C GLN A 413 11.71 -22.47 15.55
N GLY A 414 11.81 -23.81 15.79
CA GLY A 414 13.07 -24.45 16.17
C GLY A 414 13.44 -24.30 17.65
N GLY A 415 12.64 -23.58 18.44
CA GLY A 415 12.72 -23.54 19.90
C GLY A 415 12.11 -24.76 20.58
N THR A 416 12.05 -24.73 21.90
CA THR A 416 11.39 -25.76 22.71
C THR A 416 10.41 -25.13 23.69
N VAL A 417 9.29 -25.80 23.93
CA VAL A 417 8.25 -25.30 24.83
C VAL A 417 7.97 -26.29 25.95
N ALA A 418 7.82 -25.77 27.16
CA ALA A 418 7.41 -26.52 28.36
C ALA A 418 6.16 -25.87 28.97
N SER A 419 5.38 -26.61 29.69
CA SER A 419 4.20 -26.11 30.42
C SER A 419 4.21 -26.52 31.88
N SER A 420 3.54 -25.75 32.74
CA SER A 420 3.32 -26.11 34.15
C SER A 420 2.46 -27.36 34.30
N SER A 421 1.54 -27.58 33.36
CA SER A 421 0.69 -28.76 33.28
C SER A 421 0.12 -28.91 31.86
N ALA A 422 -0.28 -30.14 31.50
CA ALA A 422 -1.01 -30.38 30.26
C ALA A 422 -2.17 -31.36 30.53
N PHE A 423 -3.33 -31.04 29.98
CA PHE A 423 -4.44 -31.98 29.95
C PHE A 423 -4.11 -33.12 28.98
N GLN A 424 -4.54 -34.33 29.31
CA GLN A 424 -4.21 -35.52 28.53
C GLN A 424 -4.58 -35.35 27.04
N GLY A 425 -3.61 -35.50 26.15
CA GLY A 425 -3.78 -35.37 24.72
C GLY A 425 -3.52 -33.96 24.15
N TYR A 426 -3.24 -32.95 25.02
CA TYR A 426 -3.00 -31.56 24.60
C TYR A 426 -1.64 -31.04 25.13
N PRO A 427 -0.51 -31.59 24.65
CA PRO A 427 0.81 -31.28 25.17
C PRO A 427 1.26 -29.86 24.78
N ALA A 428 2.25 -29.32 25.53
CA ALA A 428 2.82 -28.00 25.25
C ALA A 428 3.37 -27.86 23.81
N ALA A 429 3.91 -28.94 23.24
CA ALA A 429 4.49 -28.93 21.90
C ALA A 429 3.51 -28.47 20.81
N ASN A 430 2.21 -28.68 21.01
CA ASN A 430 1.19 -28.19 20.07
C ASN A 430 1.14 -26.65 19.98
N ALA A 431 1.72 -25.93 20.93
CA ALA A 431 1.72 -24.46 20.91
C ALA A 431 2.81 -23.84 20.01
N ILE A 432 3.67 -24.66 19.39
CA ILE A 432 4.72 -24.19 18.45
C ILE A 432 4.90 -25.14 17.25
N ASP A 433 3.88 -25.97 16.93
CA ASP A 433 3.98 -26.97 15.87
C ASP A 433 3.56 -26.43 14.48
N ASN A 434 3.23 -25.16 14.40
CA ASN A 434 2.77 -24.46 13.19
C ASN A 434 1.45 -25.04 12.64
N ASN A 435 0.60 -25.53 13.50
CA ASN A 435 -0.70 -26.11 13.17
C ASN A 435 -1.80 -25.57 14.08
N VAL A 436 -2.45 -24.50 13.71
CA VAL A 436 -3.52 -23.83 14.47
C VAL A 436 -4.69 -24.75 14.85
N ASN A 437 -4.80 -25.96 14.28
CA ASN A 437 -5.83 -26.94 14.63
C ASN A 437 -5.45 -27.87 15.79
N THR A 438 -4.19 -27.88 16.20
CA THR A 438 -3.71 -28.50 17.44
C THR A 438 -3.55 -27.44 18.52
N TYR A 439 -3.59 -27.81 19.79
CA TYR A 439 -3.43 -26.82 20.85
C TYR A 439 -2.92 -27.44 22.13
N TRP A 440 -2.27 -26.67 22.96
CA TRP A 440 -2.04 -26.98 24.35
C TRP A 440 -3.24 -26.58 25.21
N GLN A 441 -3.56 -27.42 26.22
CA GLN A 441 -4.51 -27.09 27.27
C GLN A 441 -3.91 -27.40 28.62
N ALA A 442 -4.01 -26.47 29.58
CA ALA A 442 -3.60 -26.71 30.95
C ALA A 442 -4.53 -27.74 31.63
N ALA A 443 -4.00 -28.51 32.59
CA ALA A 443 -4.79 -29.43 33.41
C ALA A 443 -5.54 -28.73 34.56
N ALA A 444 -5.33 -27.42 34.77
CA ALA A 444 -5.94 -26.61 35.83
C ALA A 444 -6.47 -25.30 35.25
N SER A 445 -7.18 -24.50 36.08
CA SER A 445 -7.74 -23.19 35.69
C SER A 445 -6.71 -22.10 35.47
N THR A 446 -5.44 -22.36 35.79
CA THR A 446 -4.29 -21.54 35.49
C THR A 446 -3.19 -22.41 34.91
N GLY A 447 -2.29 -21.83 34.13
CA GLY A 447 -1.16 -22.55 33.55
C GLY A 447 -0.14 -21.62 32.94
N THR A 448 1.09 -22.12 32.82
CA THR A 448 2.17 -21.43 32.15
C THR A 448 2.66 -22.19 30.95
N LEU A 449 3.02 -21.46 29.89
CA LEU A 449 3.83 -21.94 28.78
C LEU A 449 5.17 -21.22 28.82
N THR A 450 6.27 -21.95 28.82
CA THR A 450 7.64 -21.40 28.76
C THR A 450 8.28 -21.83 27.44
N LEU A 451 8.55 -20.87 26.59
CA LEU A 451 9.28 -21.02 25.34
C LEU A 451 10.76 -20.73 25.58
N HIS A 452 11.64 -21.61 25.13
CA HIS A 452 13.07 -21.37 25.00
C HIS A 452 13.38 -21.22 23.52
N LEU A 453 13.83 -20.06 23.09
CA LEU A 453 14.19 -19.78 21.70
C LEU A 453 15.41 -20.63 21.29
N SER A 454 15.54 -20.92 20.00
CA SER A 454 16.71 -21.65 19.49
C SER A 454 18.03 -20.89 19.64
N GLN A 455 17.95 -19.59 19.80
CA GLN A 455 19.04 -18.66 20.15
C GLN A 455 18.42 -17.39 20.76
N ALA A 456 19.16 -16.69 21.60
CA ALA A 456 18.74 -15.39 22.11
C ALA A 456 18.52 -14.40 20.95
N ALA A 457 17.40 -13.70 20.98
CA ALA A 457 17.00 -12.76 19.92
C ALA A 457 16.31 -11.53 20.51
N THR A 458 16.33 -10.43 19.78
CA THR A 458 15.46 -9.30 20.08
C THR A 458 14.02 -9.74 19.88
N VAL A 459 13.15 -9.36 20.78
CA VAL A 459 11.70 -9.65 20.72
C VAL A 459 10.97 -8.35 20.99
N ASP A 460 9.98 -8.03 20.18
CA ASP A 460 9.11 -6.86 20.38
C ASP A 460 7.63 -7.21 20.37
N ARG A 461 7.26 -8.47 20.00
CA ARG A 461 5.87 -8.88 19.87
C ARG A 461 5.69 -10.38 20.09
N VAL A 462 4.56 -10.73 20.70
CA VAL A 462 4.02 -12.09 20.81
C VAL A 462 2.69 -12.18 20.10
N VAL A 463 2.49 -13.19 19.25
CA VAL A 463 1.18 -13.51 18.66
C VAL A 463 0.71 -14.86 19.17
N LEU A 464 -0.53 -14.91 19.63
CA LEU A 464 -1.15 -16.12 20.18
C LEU A 464 -2.41 -16.45 19.39
N GLU A 465 -2.56 -17.72 19.02
CA GLU A 465 -3.68 -18.18 18.23
C GLU A 465 -4.43 -19.32 18.91
N LEU A 466 -5.72 -19.43 18.57
CA LEU A 466 -6.60 -20.56 18.83
C LEU A 466 -7.21 -21.05 17.51
N PRO A 467 -7.73 -22.30 17.43
CA PRO A 467 -8.38 -22.78 16.21
C PRO A 467 -9.46 -21.81 15.72
N GLN A 468 -9.39 -21.41 14.46
CA GLN A 468 -10.27 -20.39 13.87
C GLN A 468 -11.76 -20.76 13.93
N SER A 469 -12.07 -22.07 13.93
CA SER A 469 -13.44 -22.58 14.07
C SER A 469 -14.05 -22.41 15.46
N TRP A 470 -13.26 -21.96 16.45
CA TRP A 470 -13.76 -21.81 17.82
C TRP A 470 -14.55 -20.52 18.01
N GLY A 471 -15.56 -20.57 18.89
CA GLY A 471 -16.29 -19.38 19.32
C GLY A 471 -15.41 -18.44 20.15
N ALA A 472 -15.77 -17.15 20.15
CA ALA A 472 -15.05 -16.11 20.88
C ALA A 472 -14.87 -16.46 22.37
N ARG A 473 -13.70 -16.12 22.93
CA ARG A 473 -13.39 -16.30 24.35
C ARG A 473 -12.34 -15.30 24.83
N ASN A 474 -12.33 -15.06 26.13
CA ASN A 474 -11.29 -14.27 26.78
C ASN A 474 -10.34 -15.17 27.55
N GLN A 475 -9.07 -14.80 27.58
CA GLN A 475 -8.10 -15.34 28.54
C GLN A 475 -7.31 -14.16 29.14
N THR A 476 -6.97 -14.25 30.41
CA THR A 476 -6.07 -13.29 31.07
C THR A 476 -4.65 -13.78 30.90
N ILE A 477 -3.78 -12.97 30.28
CA ILE A 477 -2.43 -13.37 29.90
C ILE A 477 -1.44 -12.31 30.37
N GLU A 478 -0.35 -12.76 31.00
CA GLU A 478 0.86 -11.99 31.27
C GLU A 478 2.00 -12.55 30.42
N VAL A 479 2.87 -11.68 29.91
CA VAL A 479 4.06 -12.09 29.15
C VAL A 479 5.31 -11.68 29.94
N ASP A 480 6.15 -12.65 30.24
CA ASP A 480 7.45 -12.44 30.85
C ASP A 480 8.59 -12.82 29.90
N GLY A 481 9.71 -12.11 30.00
CA GLY A 481 10.96 -12.41 29.30
C GLY A 481 12.09 -12.74 30.25
N SER A 482 13.06 -13.53 29.77
CA SER A 482 14.26 -13.89 30.53
C SER A 482 15.44 -14.19 29.62
N ALA A 483 16.63 -13.81 30.07
CA ALA A 483 17.90 -14.17 29.40
C ALA A 483 18.48 -15.52 29.89
N ASN A 484 17.92 -16.15 30.94
CA ASN A 484 18.51 -17.34 31.58
C ASN A 484 17.50 -18.38 32.04
N GLY A 485 16.19 -18.16 31.82
CA GLY A 485 15.08 -19.05 32.22
C GLY A 485 14.80 -19.10 33.73
N THR A 486 15.50 -18.28 34.54
CA THR A 486 15.37 -18.30 36.02
C THR A 486 14.98 -16.94 36.60
N THR A 487 15.48 -15.86 36.03
CA THR A 487 15.14 -14.49 36.44
C THR A 487 14.23 -13.91 35.38
N TRP A 488 13.01 -13.54 35.76
CA TRP A 488 11.97 -13.09 34.85
C TRP A 488 11.67 -11.61 35.01
N THR A 489 11.38 -10.96 33.90
CA THR A 489 10.92 -9.56 33.84
C THR A 489 9.60 -9.54 33.10
N THR A 490 8.60 -8.91 33.69
CA THR A 490 7.30 -8.74 33.04
C THR A 490 7.45 -7.77 31.85
N LEU A 491 7.18 -8.27 30.66
CA LEU A 491 7.20 -7.53 29.40
C LEU A 491 5.81 -6.94 29.09
N ALA A 492 4.75 -7.72 29.33
CA ALA A 492 3.37 -7.25 29.27
C ALA A 492 2.61 -7.70 30.51
N PRO A 493 2.06 -6.78 31.33
CA PRO A 493 1.34 -7.14 32.55
C PRO A 493 0.04 -7.88 32.22
N ALA A 494 -0.42 -8.70 33.21
CA ALA A 494 -1.65 -9.48 33.06
C ALA A 494 -2.84 -8.64 32.63
N ALA A 495 -3.42 -8.97 31.48
CA ALA A 495 -4.58 -8.30 30.90
C ALA A 495 -5.55 -9.33 30.29
N ALA A 496 -6.81 -8.97 30.18
CA ALA A 496 -7.81 -9.80 29.49
C ALA A 496 -7.72 -9.56 27.98
N TYR A 497 -7.46 -10.63 27.22
CA TYR A 497 -7.40 -10.62 25.77
C TYR A 497 -8.58 -11.39 25.17
N THR A 498 -9.22 -10.81 24.16
CA THR A 498 -10.35 -11.42 23.47
C THR A 498 -9.89 -12.10 22.18
N PHE A 499 -10.03 -13.40 22.13
CA PHE A 499 -9.92 -14.17 20.89
C PHE A 499 -11.29 -14.11 20.19
N SER A 500 -11.38 -13.35 19.10
CA SER A 500 -12.64 -13.14 18.37
C SER A 500 -12.99 -14.34 17.51
N ALA A 501 -14.28 -14.68 17.42
CA ALA A 501 -14.73 -15.76 16.55
C ALA A 501 -14.34 -15.48 15.09
N GLY A 502 -13.85 -16.51 14.40
CA GLY A 502 -13.43 -16.42 12.98
C GLY A 502 -11.94 -16.11 12.80
N SER A 503 -11.35 -15.18 13.56
CA SER A 503 -9.91 -14.93 13.54
C SER A 503 -9.16 -15.69 14.65
N ASN A 504 -9.69 -15.65 15.88
CA ASN A 504 -9.15 -16.34 17.06
C ASN A 504 -7.64 -16.10 17.30
N ALA A 505 -7.14 -14.91 16.96
CA ALA A 505 -5.76 -14.49 17.17
C ALA A 505 -5.68 -13.17 17.94
N ILE A 506 -4.60 -13.01 18.70
CA ILE A 506 -4.26 -11.76 19.41
C ILE A 506 -2.77 -11.47 19.23
N ALA A 507 -2.41 -10.19 19.15
CA ALA A 507 -1.03 -9.72 19.18
C ALA A 507 -0.80 -8.91 20.46
N ILE A 508 0.31 -9.20 21.14
CA ILE A 508 0.72 -8.56 22.39
C ILE A 508 2.06 -7.87 22.14
N PRO A 509 2.11 -6.54 22.01
CA PRO A 509 3.36 -5.82 21.89
C PRO A 509 4.12 -5.88 23.23
N VAL A 510 5.43 -6.04 23.14
CA VAL A 510 6.33 -6.03 24.30
C VAL A 510 7.45 -5.04 24.08
N PRO A 511 8.06 -4.46 25.13
CA PRO A 511 9.23 -3.60 24.96
C PRO A 511 10.35 -4.37 24.26
N ALA A 512 10.87 -3.82 23.15
CA ALA A 512 11.95 -4.44 22.39
C ALA A 512 13.17 -4.74 23.28
N GLY A 513 13.61 -5.99 23.29
CA GLY A 513 14.73 -6.42 24.12
C GLY A 513 15.18 -7.84 23.82
N THR A 514 16.45 -8.14 24.10
CA THR A 514 17.02 -9.47 23.88
C THR A 514 16.49 -10.47 24.92
N GLN A 515 15.85 -11.52 24.43
CA GLN A 515 15.31 -12.62 25.24
C GLN A 515 15.92 -13.96 24.77
N ASP A 516 16.06 -14.90 25.68
CA ASP A 516 16.36 -16.31 25.39
C ASP A 516 15.16 -17.19 25.75
N TYR A 517 14.35 -16.71 26.71
CA TYR A 517 13.12 -17.35 27.13
C TYR A 517 11.97 -16.37 27.19
N LEU A 518 10.77 -16.86 26.85
CA LEU A 518 9.51 -16.17 27.05
C LEU A 518 8.56 -17.07 27.84
N ARG A 519 7.74 -16.48 28.71
CA ARG A 519 6.75 -17.21 29.48
C ARG A 519 5.40 -16.51 29.40
N LEU A 520 4.37 -17.30 29.19
CA LEU A 520 2.99 -16.89 29.32
C LEU A 520 2.44 -17.41 30.64
N ASP A 521 1.89 -16.52 31.48
CA ASP A 521 1.08 -16.88 32.63
C ASP A 521 -0.39 -16.64 32.26
N ILE A 522 -1.20 -17.72 32.22
CA ILE A 522 -2.56 -17.68 31.63
C ILE A 522 -3.59 -18.15 32.64
N SER A 523 -4.71 -17.43 32.69
CA SER A 523 -5.87 -17.74 33.52
C SER A 523 -7.17 -17.25 32.86
N GLY A 524 -8.32 -17.51 33.52
CA GLY A 524 -9.57 -16.84 33.21
C GLY A 524 -10.19 -17.17 31.85
N ASN A 525 -9.94 -18.36 31.27
CA ASN A 525 -10.57 -18.77 30.01
C ASN A 525 -12.09 -18.87 30.18
N THR A 526 -12.85 -18.00 29.52
CA THR A 526 -14.30 -17.87 29.65
C THR A 526 -15.09 -19.02 29.01
N SER A 527 -14.48 -19.83 28.16
CA SER A 527 -15.13 -20.95 27.46
C SER A 527 -14.95 -22.29 28.18
N GLN A 528 -13.71 -22.65 28.54
CA GLN A 528 -13.36 -23.97 29.07
C GLN A 528 -12.86 -23.94 30.53
N GLY A 529 -12.63 -22.75 31.07
CA GLY A 529 -12.05 -22.55 32.39
C GLY A 529 -10.55 -22.84 32.48
N ALA A 530 -9.99 -23.68 31.64
CA ALA A 530 -8.56 -23.97 31.55
C ALA A 530 -7.88 -23.18 30.42
N PRO A 531 -6.63 -22.69 30.58
CA PRO A 531 -5.84 -22.07 29.54
C PRO A 531 -5.68 -22.93 28.28
N GLN A 532 -5.76 -22.31 27.10
CA GLN A 532 -5.61 -22.97 25.81
C GLN A 532 -4.82 -22.06 24.87
N ILE A 533 -3.81 -22.58 24.17
CA ILE A 533 -3.06 -21.91 23.12
C ILE A 533 -2.78 -22.91 21.99
N ALA A 534 -3.15 -22.55 20.75
CA ALA A 534 -2.83 -23.35 19.57
C ALA A 534 -1.44 -22.97 19.03
N GLU A 535 -1.14 -21.66 18.90
CA GLU A 535 0.17 -21.19 18.49
C GLU A 535 0.68 -20.09 19.41
N PHE A 536 1.95 -20.19 19.79
CA PHE A 536 2.73 -19.20 20.52
C PHE A 536 3.87 -18.73 19.61
N GLN A 537 3.67 -17.64 18.92
CA GLN A 537 4.61 -17.08 17.97
C GLN A 537 5.31 -15.86 18.56
N VAL A 538 6.54 -15.60 18.12
CA VAL A 538 7.42 -14.53 18.64
C VAL A 538 8.12 -13.84 17.50
N TYR A 539 8.17 -12.50 17.52
CA TYR A 539 8.69 -11.70 16.43
C TYR A 539 9.61 -10.58 16.91
N ASP A 540 10.47 -10.16 15.97
CA ASP A 540 11.33 -8.97 15.99
C ASP A 540 11.04 -8.22 14.69
N ASN A 541 10.59 -6.96 14.75
CA ASN A 541 10.22 -6.16 13.57
C ASN A 541 11.35 -5.22 13.12
#